data_a5e1246983cea84fec2e33955650beee
#
_entry.id   a5e1246983cea84fec2e33955650beee
#
_cell.length_a   1.000
_cell.length_b   1.000
_cell.length_c   1.000
_cell.angle_alpha   90.00
_cell.angle_beta   90.00
_cell.angle_gamma   90.00
#
_symmetry.space_group_name_H-M   'P 1'
#
loop_
_entity.id
_entity.type
_entity.pdbx_description
1 polymer ?
#
loop_
_entity_poly.entity_id
_entity_poly.type
_entity_poly.pdbx_seq_one_letter_code
_entity_poly.pdbx_strand_id
1 'polypeptide(L)'
;GIDMYFLEKFKWIVNEETRLKLSSIDKLDKEWLLKNKKKGFSDKAIADMLRVTPDDIYRLRNIWNIKPAYKMVDTCGGEFEALSPYYYSTYEQYDEVEVSDKKKVIVIGSGPIRIGQGIEFDYASVHCVMALKKMGIETIIVNNNPETVSTDFNISDKLYFEPLTEEDVLNIIEKENPDGVILQFGGQTAIKL
;
A
#
# COMPACT_ATOMS: atom_id res chain seq x y z
N GLY A 1 -9.31 22.29 22.18
CA GLY A 1 -8.12 22.58 21.38
C GLY A 1 -7.52 21.28 20.83
N ILE A 2 -6.56 21.40 19.92
CA ILE A 2 -5.82 20.25 19.37
C ILE A 2 -4.67 19.94 20.35
N ASP A 3 -4.46 18.64 20.65
CA ASP A 3 -3.36 18.20 21.50
C ASP A 3 -2.00 18.56 20.85
N MET A 4 -1.05 19.00 21.69
CA MET A 4 0.29 19.42 21.27
C MET A 4 1.04 18.31 20.51
N TYR A 5 0.80 17.04 20.87
CA TYR A 5 1.39 15.89 20.17
C TYR A 5 1.12 15.95 18.65
N PHE A 6 -0.15 16.20 18.26
CA PHE A 6 -0.50 16.29 16.84
C PHE A 6 0.08 17.55 16.17
N LEU A 7 0.09 18.67 16.90
CA LEU A 7 0.67 19.91 16.38
C LEU A 7 2.17 19.77 16.10
N GLU A 8 2.90 19.05 16.95
CA GLU A 8 4.32 18.75 16.71
C GLU A 8 4.53 17.86 15.46
N LYS A 9 3.62 16.89 15.22
CA LYS A 9 3.68 16.09 13.99
C LYS A 9 3.45 16.94 12.74
N PHE A 10 2.44 17.82 12.75
CA PHE A 10 2.23 18.76 11.64
C PHE A 10 3.42 19.71 11.44
N LYS A 11 3.98 20.24 12.52
CA LYS A 11 5.15 21.10 12.46
C LYS A 11 6.33 20.36 11.81
N TRP A 12 6.54 19.09 12.17
CA TRP A 12 7.59 18.27 11.55
C TRP A 12 7.35 18.12 10.05
N ILE A 13 6.13 17.80 9.62
CA ILE A 13 5.77 17.67 8.18
C ILE A 13 6.07 18.97 7.44
N VAL A 14 5.59 20.11 7.93
CA VAL A 14 5.80 21.43 7.30
C VAL A 14 7.28 21.79 7.19
N ASN A 15 8.06 21.50 8.23
CA ASN A 15 9.51 21.76 8.22
C ASN A 15 10.21 20.88 7.19
N GLU A 16 9.83 19.60 7.08
CA GLU A 16 10.45 18.68 6.15
C GLU A 16 10.04 19.00 4.69
N GLU A 17 8.79 19.37 4.44
CA GLU A 17 8.37 19.90 3.14
C GLU A 17 9.20 21.14 2.73
N THR A 18 9.39 22.06 3.67
CA THR A 18 10.19 23.26 3.42
C THR A 18 11.63 22.91 3.06
N ARG A 19 12.22 21.97 3.80
CA ARG A 19 13.57 21.47 3.56
C ARG A 19 13.71 20.83 2.19
N LEU A 20 12.76 19.98 1.79
CA LEU A 20 12.73 19.34 0.48
C LEU A 20 12.59 20.38 -0.64
N LYS A 21 11.68 21.35 -0.51
CA LYS A 21 11.46 22.42 -1.50
C LYS A 21 12.68 23.31 -1.72
N LEU A 22 13.54 23.46 -0.71
CA LEU A 22 14.79 24.22 -0.76
C LEU A 22 16.01 23.38 -1.17
N SER A 23 15.82 22.09 -1.43
CA SER A 23 16.87 21.17 -1.78
C SER A 23 16.84 20.77 -3.26
N SER A 24 17.71 19.84 -3.63
CA SER A 24 17.75 19.18 -4.94
C SER A 24 17.99 17.70 -4.76
N ILE A 25 17.72 16.90 -5.79
CA ILE A 25 17.87 15.44 -5.76
C ILE A 25 19.31 15.03 -5.44
N ASP A 26 20.31 15.77 -5.90
CA ASP A 26 21.75 15.49 -5.67
C ASP A 26 22.15 15.62 -4.19
N LYS A 27 21.35 16.30 -3.39
CA LYS A 27 21.57 16.47 -1.94
C LYS A 27 20.79 15.46 -1.11
N LEU A 28 19.92 14.66 -1.76
CA LEU A 28 19.18 13.60 -1.10
C LEU A 28 20.12 12.42 -0.87
N ASP A 29 20.26 11.99 0.37
CA ASP A 29 20.98 10.78 0.73
C ASP A 29 20.03 9.65 1.18
N LYS A 30 20.59 8.45 1.32
CA LYS A 30 19.83 7.25 1.70
C LYS A 30 19.09 7.42 3.03
N GLU A 31 19.76 7.99 4.04
CA GLU A 31 19.19 8.14 5.38
C GLU A 31 18.03 9.12 5.38
N TRP A 32 18.21 10.25 4.69
CA TRP A 32 17.17 11.26 4.57
C TRP A 32 15.95 10.73 3.81
N LEU A 33 16.16 10.03 2.68
CA LEU A 33 15.06 9.41 1.93
C LEU A 33 14.32 8.37 2.78
N LEU A 34 15.04 7.45 3.43
CA LEU A 34 14.44 6.44 4.31
C LEU A 34 13.64 7.07 5.45
N LYS A 35 14.16 8.14 6.07
CA LYS A 35 13.45 8.88 7.12
C LYS A 35 12.12 9.46 6.62
N ASN A 36 12.11 10.01 5.42
CA ASN A 36 10.89 10.53 4.80
C ASN A 36 9.89 9.42 4.48
N LYS A 37 10.35 8.29 3.94
CA LYS A 37 9.50 7.12 3.69
C LYS A 37 8.88 6.58 4.98
N LYS A 38 9.66 6.44 6.06
CA LYS A 38 9.16 6.06 7.40
C LYS A 38 8.11 7.01 7.97
N LYS A 39 8.09 8.25 7.53
CA LYS A 39 7.11 9.27 7.94
C LYS A 39 5.91 9.41 7.01
N GLY A 40 5.83 8.57 5.98
CA GLY A 40 4.68 8.48 5.08
C GLY A 40 4.74 9.40 3.86
N PHE A 41 5.89 10.01 3.55
CA PHE A 41 6.03 10.75 2.28
C PHE A 41 6.07 9.77 1.12
N SER A 42 5.15 9.94 0.16
CA SER A 42 5.16 9.16 -1.09
C SER A 42 6.30 9.61 -2.01
N ASP A 43 6.70 8.75 -2.94
CA ASP A 43 7.68 9.09 -3.96
C ASP A 43 7.21 10.32 -4.77
N LYS A 44 5.90 10.37 -5.07
CA LYS A 44 5.30 11.51 -5.74
C LYS A 44 5.43 12.81 -4.92
N ALA A 45 5.14 12.78 -3.62
CA ALA A 45 5.23 13.97 -2.78
C ALA A 45 6.67 14.49 -2.68
N ILE A 46 7.65 13.59 -2.54
CA ILE A 46 9.08 13.94 -2.52
C ILE A 46 9.51 14.51 -3.87
N ALA A 47 9.11 13.86 -4.95
CA ALA A 47 9.43 14.28 -6.32
C ALA A 47 8.89 15.69 -6.64
N ASP A 48 7.62 15.94 -6.32
CA ASP A 48 6.97 17.24 -6.52
C ASP A 48 7.72 18.36 -5.78
N MET A 49 8.20 18.10 -4.56
CA MET A 49 8.95 19.06 -3.76
C MET A 49 10.37 19.30 -4.29
N LEU A 50 11.04 18.25 -4.75
CA LEU A 50 12.37 18.31 -5.35
C LEU A 50 12.35 18.74 -6.84
N ARG A 51 11.16 18.85 -7.47
CA ARG A 51 10.95 19.19 -8.88
C ARG A 51 11.58 18.18 -9.85
N VAL A 52 11.39 16.91 -9.52
CA VAL A 52 11.82 15.75 -10.31
C VAL A 52 10.63 14.84 -10.59
N THR A 53 10.82 13.72 -11.27
CA THR A 53 9.76 12.75 -11.50
C THR A 53 9.66 11.73 -10.37
N PRO A 54 8.48 11.13 -10.11
CA PRO A 54 8.36 10.00 -9.15
C PRO A 54 9.30 8.85 -9.49
N ASP A 55 9.54 8.59 -10.77
CA ASP A 55 10.48 7.57 -11.25
C ASP A 55 11.92 7.82 -10.80
N ASP A 56 12.34 9.08 -10.67
CA ASP A 56 13.68 9.39 -10.18
C ASP A 56 13.83 8.99 -8.70
N ILE A 57 12.79 9.22 -7.90
CA ILE A 57 12.76 8.79 -6.49
C ILE A 57 12.69 7.26 -6.38
N TYR A 58 11.84 6.61 -7.18
CA TYR A 58 11.75 5.16 -7.25
C TYR A 58 13.11 4.51 -7.60
N ARG A 59 13.83 5.06 -8.61
CA ARG A 59 15.17 4.58 -8.97
C ARG A 59 16.16 4.73 -7.84
N LEU A 60 16.18 5.86 -7.13
CA LEU A 60 17.03 6.05 -5.95
C LEU A 60 16.71 5.06 -4.84
N ARG A 61 15.43 4.81 -4.57
CA ARG A 61 15.02 3.78 -3.60
C ARG A 61 15.58 2.40 -3.97
N ASN A 62 15.49 2.03 -5.24
CA ASN A 62 16.03 0.75 -5.71
C ASN A 62 17.56 0.68 -5.60
N ILE A 63 18.29 1.74 -6.02
CA ILE A 63 19.75 1.80 -5.88
C ILE A 63 20.18 1.65 -4.41
N TRP A 64 19.46 2.27 -3.49
CA TRP A 64 19.77 2.24 -2.06
C TRP A 64 19.10 1.09 -1.32
N ASN A 65 18.39 0.22 -2.02
CA ASN A 65 17.62 -0.89 -1.43
C ASN A 65 16.66 -0.42 -0.33
N ILE A 66 15.92 0.66 -0.60
CA ILE A 66 14.85 1.18 0.27
C ILE A 66 13.53 0.60 -0.25
N LYS A 67 13.08 -0.49 0.35
CA LYS A 67 11.82 -1.17 0.00
C LYS A 67 10.91 -1.23 1.22
N PRO A 68 9.59 -1.20 1.04
CA PRO A 68 8.68 -1.46 2.14
C PRO A 68 8.78 -2.91 2.59
N ALA A 69 8.62 -3.13 3.88
CA ALA A 69 8.32 -4.40 4.49
C ALA A 69 6.83 -4.46 4.83
N TYR A 70 6.25 -5.63 4.86
CA TYR A 70 4.84 -5.80 5.16
C TYR A 70 4.66 -6.53 6.49
N LYS A 71 3.85 -5.93 7.36
CA LYS A 71 3.52 -6.45 8.67
C LYS A 71 2.13 -7.02 8.69
N MET A 72 1.94 -8.10 9.44
CA MET A 72 0.62 -8.63 9.72
C MET A 72 -0.14 -7.71 10.68
N VAL A 73 -1.42 -7.49 10.43
CA VAL A 73 -2.28 -6.76 11.37
C VAL A 73 -2.52 -7.64 12.58
N ASP A 74 -2.11 -7.17 13.75
CA ASP A 74 -2.42 -7.83 15.01
C ASP A 74 -3.89 -7.61 15.38
N THR A 75 -4.69 -8.66 15.20
CA THR A 75 -6.12 -8.68 15.53
C THR A 75 -6.41 -9.14 16.95
N CYS A 76 -5.36 -9.48 17.72
CA CYS A 76 -5.46 -10.03 19.07
C CYS A 76 -4.98 -9.07 20.16
N GLY A 77 -4.60 -7.84 19.82
CA GLY A 77 -4.16 -6.82 20.79
C GLY A 77 -2.87 -7.18 21.55
N GLY A 78 -2.04 -8.04 20.98
CA GLY A 78 -0.82 -8.53 21.61
C GLY A 78 -1.01 -9.61 22.68
N GLU A 79 -2.26 -10.06 22.92
CA GLU A 79 -2.54 -11.10 23.92
C GLU A 79 -2.23 -12.51 23.41
N PHE A 80 -2.37 -12.73 22.10
CA PHE A 80 -2.09 -13.98 21.42
C PHE A 80 -1.40 -13.72 20.10
N GLU A 81 -0.73 -14.72 19.52
CA GLU A 81 -0.19 -14.66 18.17
C GLU A 81 -1.33 -14.47 17.16
N ALA A 82 -1.34 -13.35 16.45
CA ALA A 82 -2.32 -13.10 15.41
C ALA A 82 -1.96 -13.88 14.15
N LEU A 83 -2.94 -14.62 13.62
CA LEU A 83 -2.87 -15.29 12.32
C LEU A 83 -3.95 -14.67 11.44
N SER A 84 -3.69 -13.52 10.87
CA SER A 84 -4.62 -12.85 9.98
C SER A 84 -4.06 -12.77 8.55
N PRO A 85 -4.91 -12.77 7.51
CA PRO A 85 -4.46 -12.56 6.13
C PRO A 85 -4.19 -11.08 5.82
N TYR A 86 -4.20 -10.21 6.81
CA TYR A 86 -4.17 -8.75 6.69
C TYR A 86 -2.76 -8.21 6.84
N TYR A 87 -2.31 -7.46 5.84
CA TYR A 87 -0.98 -6.87 5.80
C TYR A 87 -1.05 -5.37 5.54
N TYR A 88 -0.06 -4.64 6.07
CA TYR A 88 0.15 -3.23 5.80
C TYR A 88 1.64 -2.96 5.62
N SER A 89 1.99 -1.95 4.84
CA SER A 89 3.37 -1.58 4.58
C SER A 89 3.98 -0.74 5.70
N THR A 90 5.28 -0.93 5.86
CA THR A 90 6.13 -0.10 6.71
C THR A 90 7.54 -0.05 6.11
N TYR A 91 8.35 0.93 6.51
CA TYR A 91 9.77 0.97 6.15
C TYR A 91 10.66 0.49 7.31
N GLU A 92 10.16 -0.43 8.14
CA GLU A 92 10.91 -1.11 9.18
C GLU A 92 11.74 -2.29 8.60
N GLN A 93 12.55 -2.95 9.46
CA GLN A 93 13.55 -3.91 8.98
C GLN A 93 13.01 -5.31 8.67
N TYR A 94 11.86 -5.68 9.26
CA TYR A 94 11.36 -7.06 9.21
C TYR A 94 10.06 -7.16 8.44
N ASP A 95 10.04 -8.10 7.51
CA ASP A 95 8.88 -8.46 6.69
C ASP A 95 8.23 -9.71 7.29
N GLU A 96 6.93 -9.71 7.40
CA GLU A 96 6.14 -10.83 7.95
C GLU A 96 5.33 -11.54 6.86
N VAL A 97 5.40 -11.07 5.62
CA VAL A 97 4.73 -11.72 4.49
C VAL A 97 5.55 -12.88 3.96
N GLU A 98 4.95 -14.06 3.97
CA GLU A 98 5.46 -15.23 3.26
C GLU A 98 4.92 -15.25 1.83
N VAL A 99 5.83 -15.15 0.86
CA VAL A 99 5.48 -15.23 -0.57
C VAL A 99 5.49 -16.68 -1.00
N SER A 100 4.35 -17.18 -1.48
CA SER A 100 4.23 -18.56 -1.98
C SER A 100 4.70 -18.68 -3.43
N ASP A 101 5.03 -19.92 -3.84
CA ASP A 101 5.32 -20.24 -5.26
C ASP A 101 4.05 -20.67 -6.04
N LYS A 102 2.87 -20.51 -5.44
CA LYS A 102 1.61 -20.84 -6.10
C LYS A 102 1.28 -19.85 -7.21
N LYS A 103 0.52 -20.33 -8.19
CA LYS A 103 -0.11 -19.42 -9.15
C LYS A 103 -1.02 -18.44 -8.41
N LYS A 104 -0.81 -17.15 -8.59
CA LYS A 104 -1.49 -16.12 -7.81
C LYS A 104 -1.92 -14.93 -8.66
N VAL A 105 -3.03 -14.32 -8.25
CA VAL A 105 -3.61 -13.15 -8.92
C VAL A 105 -3.96 -12.09 -7.88
N ILE A 106 -3.56 -10.85 -8.17
CA ILE A 106 -3.96 -9.67 -7.41
C ILE A 106 -5.27 -9.11 -7.98
N VAL A 107 -6.22 -8.84 -7.11
CA VAL A 107 -7.46 -8.11 -7.44
C VAL A 107 -7.42 -6.76 -6.72
N ILE A 108 -7.46 -5.69 -7.50
CA ILE A 108 -7.47 -4.33 -6.94
C ILE A 108 -8.91 -3.94 -6.59
N GLY A 109 -9.12 -3.58 -5.34
CA GLY A 109 -10.40 -3.12 -4.83
C GLY A 109 -10.78 -1.71 -5.28
N SER A 110 -11.97 -1.28 -4.91
CA SER A 110 -12.53 0.02 -5.32
C SER A 110 -12.17 1.19 -4.39
N GLY A 111 -11.57 0.88 -3.24
CA GLY A 111 -11.38 1.88 -2.18
C GLY A 111 -12.69 2.26 -1.49
N PRO A 112 -12.74 3.41 -0.83
CA PRO A 112 -13.95 3.91 -0.18
C PRO A 112 -15.07 4.16 -1.19
N ILE A 113 -16.31 3.80 -0.80
CA ILE A 113 -17.51 4.07 -1.62
C ILE A 113 -17.70 5.58 -1.71
N ARG A 114 -17.84 6.08 -2.94
CA ARG A 114 -18.08 7.50 -3.21
C ARG A 114 -19.57 7.79 -3.26
N ILE A 115 -19.95 9.04 -3.02
CA ILE A 115 -21.34 9.49 -3.19
C ILE A 115 -21.83 9.15 -4.61
N GLY A 116 -22.99 8.47 -4.70
CA GLY A 116 -23.56 8.01 -5.96
C GLY A 116 -23.08 6.65 -6.45
N GLN A 117 -22.19 5.98 -5.70
CA GLN A 117 -21.79 4.59 -5.93
C GLN A 117 -22.50 3.67 -4.92
N GLY A 118 -22.80 2.45 -5.37
CA GLY A 118 -23.21 1.36 -4.48
C GLY A 118 -22.07 0.38 -4.23
N ILE A 119 -22.42 -0.79 -3.71
CA ILE A 119 -21.46 -1.86 -3.37
C ILE A 119 -21.12 -2.77 -4.56
N GLU A 120 -21.58 -2.45 -5.77
CA GLU A 120 -21.44 -3.30 -6.94
C GLU A 120 -19.99 -3.64 -7.30
N PHE A 121 -19.05 -2.71 -7.09
CA PHE A 121 -17.63 -2.97 -7.34
C PHE A 121 -17.04 -3.91 -6.31
N ASP A 122 -17.43 -3.77 -5.04
CA ASP A 122 -17.00 -4.67 -3.99
C ASP A 122 -17.56 -6.09 -4.22
N TYR A 123 -18.85 -6.19 -4.54
CA TYR A 123 -19.50 -7.45 -4.91
C TYR A 123 -18.81 -8.12 -6.10
N ALA A 124 -18.49 -7.37 -7.15
CA ALA A 124 -17.78 -7.91 -8.31
C ALA A 124 -16.35 -8.41 -7.94
N SER A 125 -15.63 -7.68 -7.09
CA SER A 125 -14.31 -8.10 -6.58
C SER A 125 -14.41 -9.40 -5.79
N VAL A 126 -15.39 -9.55 -4.90
CA VAL A 126 -15.64 -10.78 -4.13
C VAL A 126 -15.90 -11.97 -5.06
N HIS A 127 -16.80 -11.81 -6.04
CA HIS A 127 -17.10 -12.88 -6.99
C HIS A 127 -15.90 -13.26 -7.86
N CYS A 128 -15.08 -12.29 -8.26
CA CYS A 128 -13.83 -12.54 -8.96
C CYS A 128 -12.89 -13.43 -8.12
N VAL A 129 -12.66 -13.05 -6.87
CA VAL A 129 -11.84 -13.82 -5.93
C VAL A 129 -12.36 -15.24 -5.74
N MET A 130 -13.68 -15.38 -5.52
CA MET A 130 -14.31 -16.71 -5.38
C MET A 130 -14.15 -17.58 -6.63
N ALA A 131 -14.23 -17.00 -7.82
CA ALA A 131 -13.99 -17.73 -9.07
C ALA A 131 -12.53 -18.18 -9.20
N LEU A 132 -11.57 -17.32 -8.88
CA LEU A 132 -10.14 -17.64 -8.89
C LEU A 132 -9.80 -18.76 -7.88
N LYS A 133 -10.34 -18.69 -6.67
CA LYS A 133 -10.16 -19.74 -5.64
C LYS A 133 -10.70 -21.11 -6.11
N LYS A 134 -11.87 -21.14 -6.78
CA LYS A 134 -12.40 -22.38 -7.38
C LYS A 134 -11.49 -22.97 -8.45
N MET A 135 -10.66 -22.16 -9.08
CA MET A 135 -9.64 -22.60 -10.06
C MET A 135 -8.31 -23.00 -9.41
N GLY A 136 -8.22 -22.97 -8.08
CA GLY A 136 -6.98 -23.28 -7.35
C GLY A 136 -5.91 -22.19 -7.42
N ILE A 137 -6.29 -20.96 -7.74
CA ILE A 137 -5.41 -19.80 -7.82
C ILE A 137 -5.40 -19.08 -6.46
N GLU A 138 -4.22 -18.79 -5.93
CA GLU A 138 -4.07 -17.97 -4.72
C GLU A 138 -4.51 -16.53 -5.02
N THR A 139 -5.30 -15.98 -4.15
CA THR A 139 -5.93 -14.68 -4.35
C THR A 139 -5.41 -13.65 -3.37
N ILE A 140 -5.06 -12.49 -3.91
CA ILE A 140 -4.57 -11.35 -3.15
C ILE A 140 -5.47 -10.16 -3.44
N ILE A 141 -6.01 -9.52 -2.41
CA ILE A 141 -6.74 -8.25 -2.56
C ILE A 141 -5.85 -7.11 -2.10
N VAL A 142 -5.91 -5.99 -2.81
CA VAL A 142 -5.37 -4.70 -2.36
C VAL A 142 -6.52 -3.73 -2.25
N ASN A 143 -6.80 -3.24 -1.05
CA ASN A 143 -7.89 -2.28 -0.80
C ASN A 143 -7.58 -1.43 0.43
N ASN A 144 -8.09 -0.21 0.47
CA ASN A 144 -7.98 0.70 1.62
C ASN A 144 -9.32 0.99 2.30
N ASN A 145 -10.36 0.21 1.99
CA ASN A 145 -11.64 0.27 2.70
C ASN A 145 -11.75 -0.93 3.66
N PRO A 146 -11.63 -0.73 4.98
CA PRO A 146 -11.66 -1.84 5.93
C PRO A 146 -13.09 -2.35 6.23
N GLU A 147 -14.12 -1.61 5.83
CA GLU A 147 -15.52 -1.92 6.15
C GLU A 147 -16.30 -2.34 4.90
N THR A 148 -15.80 -3.37 4.21
CA THR A 148 -16.47 -3.91 3.03
C THR A 148 -16.24 -5.42 2.92
N VAL A 149 -17.12 -6.14 2.21
CA VAL A 149 -17.09 -7.61 2.17
C VAL A 149 -15.81 -8.16 1.53
N SER A 150 -15.25 -7.47 0.52
CA SER A 150 -14.00 -7.92 -0.12
C SER A 150 -12.82 -7.95 0.85
N THR A 151 -12.89 -7.22 1.95
CA THR A 151 -11.86 -7.15 2.99
C THR A 151 -12.12 -8.05 4.19
N ASP A 152 -13.15 -8.89 4.14
CA ASP A 152 -13.38 -9.90 5.16
C ASP A 152 -12.30 -10.99 5.12
N PHE A 153 -11.91 -11.49 6.31
CA PHE A 153 -10.79 -12.41 6.49
C PHE A 153 -10.89 -13.75 5.73
N ASN A 154 -12.09 -14.13 5.32
CA ASN A 154 -12.36 -15.40 4.64
C ASN A 154 -12.50 -15.26 3.10
N ILE A 155 -12.37 -14.06 2.55
CA ILE A 155 -12.58 -13.83 1.12
C ILE A 155 -11.31 -14.15 0.33
N SER A 156 -10.22 -13.43 0.53
CA SER A 156 -8.93 -13.67 -0.14
C SER A 156 -7.98 -14.50 0.73
N ASP A 157 -6.90 -14.99 0.12
CA ASP A 157 -5.83 -15.67 0.86
C ASP A 157 -4.90 -14.66 1.52
N LYS A 158 -4.74 -13.48 0.90
CA LYS A 158 -4.04 -12.32 1.45
C LYS A 158 -4.78 -11.03 1.16
N LEU A 159 -4.73 -10.09 2.08
CA LEU A 159 -5.25 -8.75 1.92
C LEU A 159 -4.20 -7.72 2.33
N TYR A 160 -3.87 -6.83 1.42
CA TYR A 160 -3.05 -5.66 1.70
C TYR A 160 -3.93 -4.44 1.92
N PHE A 161 -3.91 -3.90 3.14
CA PHE A 161 -4.52 -2.63 3.47
C PHE A 161 -3.57 -1.51 3.08
N GLU A 162 -3.62 -1.11 1.81
CA GLU A 162 -2.74 -0.10 1.26
C GLU A 162 -3.52 0.94 0.45
N PRO A 163 -3.01 2.17 0.37
CA PRO A 163 -3.55 3.15 -0.54
C PRO A 163 -3.55 2.60 -1.98
N LEU A 164 -4.62 2.92 -2.72
CA LEU A 164 -4.69 2.55 -4.13
C LEU A 164 -3.95 3.61 -4.97
N THR A 165 -2.64 3.66 -4.80
CA THR A 165 -1.71 4.50 -5.56
C THR A 165 -0.79 3.63 -6.39
N GLU A 166 -0.21 4.21 -7.44
CA GLU A 166 0.74 3.51 -8.31
C GLU A 166 1.93 2.97 -7.49
N GLU A 167 2.51 3.77 -6.60
CA GLU A 167 3.64 3.39 -5.75
C GLU A 167 3.32 2.17 -4.89
N ASP A 168 2.20 2.22 -4.16
CA ASP A 168 1.86 1.18 -3.20
C ASP A 168 1.49 -0.14 -3.90
N VAL A 169 0.74 -0.05 -5.00
CA VAL A 169 0.35 -1.22 -5.80
C VAL A 169 1.56 -1.87 -6.49
N LEU A 170 2.47 -1.07 -7.05
CA LEU A 170 3.70 -1.60 -7.67
C LEU A 170 4.61 -2.28 -6.65
N ASN A 171 4.76 -1.71 -5.45
CA ASN A 171 5.53 -2.35 -4.38
C ASN A 171 4.97 -3.75 -4.01
N ILE A 172 3.64 -3.90 -3.98
CA ILE A 172 2.99 -5.20 -3.72
C ILE A 172 3.20 -6.17 -4.89
N ILE A 173 3.07 -5.69 -6.13
CA ILE A 173 3.32 -6.49 -7.34
C ILE A 173 4.77 -6.98 -7.35
N GLU A 174 5.73 -6.13 -7.05
CA GLU A 174 7.15 -6.52 -6.95
C GLU A 174 7.39 -7.54 -5.83
N LYS A 175 6.70 -7.39 -4.69
CA LYS A 175 6.82 -8.29 -3.55
C LYS A 175 6.24 -9.67 -3.84
N GLU A 176 5.02 -9.72 -4.33
CA GLU A 176 4.28 -10.97 -4.54
C GLU A 176 4.60 -11.67 -5.85
N ASN A 177 5.09 -10.94 -6.86
CA ASN A 177 5.37 -11.43 -8.21
C ASN A 177 4.20 -12.26 -8.79
N PRO A 178 2.98 -11.68 -8.93
CA PRO A 178 1.80 -12.40 -9.33
C PRO A 178 1.80 -12.77 -10.82
N ASP A 179 1.05 -13.81 -11.20
CA ASP A 179 0.80 -14.18 -12.60
C ASP A 179 -0.11 -13.18 -13.33
N GLY A 180 -0.86 -12.38 -12.58
CA GLY A 180 -1.74 -11.36 -13.16
C GLY A 180 -2.32 -10.41 -12.14
N VAL A 181 -2.78 -9.26 -12.64
CA VAL A 181 -3.46 -8.23 -11.84
C VAL A 181 -4.80 -7.89 -12.50
N ILE A 182 -5.88 -7.90 -11.73
CA ILE A 182 -7.24 -7.57 -12.20
C ILE A 182 -7.64 -6.21 -11.65
N LEU A 183 -7.85 -5.26 -12.55
CA LEU A 183 -8.26 -3.87 -12.25
C LEU A 183 -9.75 -3.63 -12.49
N GLN A 184 -10.38 -4.45 -13.37
CA GLN A 184 -11.72 -4.21 -13.90
C GLN A 184 -12.79 -4.00 -12.81
N PHE A 185 -12.69 -4.74 -11.71
CA PHE A 185 -13.72 -4.74 -10.67
C PHE A 185 -13.52 -3.65 -9.61
N GLY A 186 -12.38 -2.99 -9.57
CA GLY A 186 -12.10 -1.86 -8.67
C GLY A 186 -12.68 -0.51 -9.13
N GLY A 187 -13.46 -0.51 -10.23
CA GLY A 187 -14.09 0.70 -10.76
C GLY A 187 -13.09 1.76 -11.20
N GLN A 188 -13.50 3.02 -11.15
CA GLN A 188 -12.67 4.14 -11.63
C GLN A 188 -11.37 4.32 -10.84
N THR A 189 -11.32 3.88 -9.59
CA THR A 189 -10.11 3.99 -8.75
C THR A 189 -9.03 3.07 -9.30
N ALA A 190 -9.34 1.80 -9.50
CA ALA A 190 -8.37 0.82 -9.97
C ALA A 190 -7.99 1.01 -11.45
N ILE A 191 -8.94 1.39 -12.32
CA ILE A 191 -8.66 1.57 -13.75
C ILE A 191 -7.75 2.78 -14.03
N LYS A 192 -7.65 3.72 -13.10
CA LYS A 192 -6.79 4.90 -13.25
C LYS A 192 -5.36 4.70 -12.72
N LEU A 193 -5.07 3.57 -12.10
CA LEU A 193 -3.74 3.16 -11.72
C LEU A 193 -2.94 2.72 -12.95
#